data_8c3e2891c68a0f49b5e20a7bfe73f4cf
#
_entry.id   8c3e2891c68a0f49b5e20a7bfe73f4cf
#
_cell.length_a   1.000
_cell.length_b   1.000
_cell.length_c   1.000
_cell.angle_alpha   90.00
_cell.angle_beta   90.00
_cell.angle_gamma   90.00
#
_symmetry.space_group_name_H-M   'P 1'
#
loop_
_entity.id
_entity.type
_entity.pdbx_description
1 polymer ?
#
loop_
_entity_poly.entity_id
_entity_poly.type
_entity_poly.pdbx_seq_one_letter_code
_entity_poly.pdbx_strand_id
1 'polypeptide(L)'
;MNTKNQKIALKYLACAILLSLGSFNAVAHVGEYHTGGGSSTPEPPTCQVLTAARLFDGVNFPVENGAVLIEANKIIQLGTPEALSKLCSYRIDLGDATILPGFIESHAHVSFQKVLKNNVLEHGITTVQDTGGPLMEIEGGQGTLRLLSVGPIIQAPGGYPLNVFGGGAGGYDQIGIPVASAADAEKVVDDLVKGGATAIKIALEPGGEAGAPWMQPHGAAPVPATPWNLLSQEIVNAIVSKAHALGKRVIAHVGENEGFKRAVTGGVDELAHMPCSPIDDALLQQAVQQGVTFVTTIDTLASCVNDKGMGIHSNTFKLTQIIAQNPNSGAKFIYGSEIGHDNVPWAINGEELHLMLHLTSGDSIDFTDVINVLKAATSKAGERLGVPGLGTLAPDAPADIIAVRGNPLERFKLLEYPDLVISGGRVIVNKFTPHADTGCLFTWAETNYPDLFPPSGSFTKVWDEYSYRFYPATNAYLGISSLDDHVYFKGADGKLQNVGPMSNWSTKAGCQ
;
A
#
# COMPACT_ATOMS: atom_id res chain seq x y z
N MET A 1 -11.86 -25.94 33.89
CA MET A 1 -10.45 -26.20 34.28
C MET A 1 -9.82 -24.90 34.77
N ASN A 2 -9.11 -25.00 35.85
CA ASN A 2 -8.92 -23.90 36.81
C ASN A 2 -7.85 -22.88 36.34
N THR A 3 -8.20 -21.60 36.28
CA THR A 3 -7.30 -20.46 35.95
C THR A 3 -6.00 -20.41 36.77
N LYS A 4 -5.94 -21.12 37.89
CA LYS A 4 -4.74 -21.30 38.72
C LYS A 4 -3.65 -22.11 38.02
N ASN A 5 -4.00 -23.16 37.30
CA ASN A 5 -3.01 -24.04 36.64
C ASN A 5 -2.37 -23.38 35.41
N GLN A 6 -3.13 -22.52 34.69
CA GLN A 6 -2.56 -21.75 33.59
C GLN A 6 -1.56 -20.67 34.05
N LYS A 7 -1.85 -20.01 35.17
CA LYS A 7 -0.93 -19.05 35.79
C LYS A 7 0.35 -19.72 36.31
N ILE A 8 0.27 -20.98 36.74
CA ILE A 8 1.42 -21.75 37.21
C ILE A 8 2.27 -22.22 36.03
N ALA A 9 1.67 -22.73 34.95
CA ALA A 9 2.38 -23.12 33.74
C ALA A 9 3.06 -21.91 33.07
N LEU A 10 2.39 -20.76 33.03
CA LEU A 10 2.97 -19.52 32.51
C LEU A 10 4.13 -19.00 33.36
N LYS A 11 4.05 -19.15 34.68
CA LYS A 11 5.15 -18.83 35.58
C LYS A 11 6.36 -19.75 35.37
N TYR A 12 6.15 -21.03 35.11
CA TYR A 12 7.24 -21.96 34.83
C TYR A 12 7.83 -21.74 33.44
N LEU A 13 7.03 -21.37 32.44
CA LEU A 13 7.52 -20.95 31.14
C LEU A 13 8.36 -19.66 31.23
N ALA A 14 7.90 -18.69 31.99
CA ALA A 14 8.63 -17.44 32.27
C ALA A 14 9.85 -17.67 33.18
N CYS A 15 9.75 -18.54 34.22
CA CYS A 15 10.88 -18.89 35.09
C CYS A 15 11.97 -19.71 34.37
N ALA A 16 11.62 -20.57 33.43
CA ALA A 16 12.61 -21.28 32.64
C ALA A 16 13.45 -20.32 31.78
N ILE A 17 12.88 -19.19 31.39
CA ILE A 17 13.59 -18.08 30.69
C ILE A 17 14.48 -17.31 31.68
N LEU A 18 14.02 -17.05 32.91
CA LEU A 18 14.74 -16.26 33.92
C LEU A 18 15.91 -16.99 34.59
N LEU A 19 15.90 -18.33 34.64
CA LEU A 19 16.98 -19.12 35.27
C LEU A 19 18.16 -19.40 34.35
N SER A 20 18.12 -19.01 33.07
CA SER A 20 19.23 -19.14 32.13
C SER A 20 20.01 -17.84 31.89
N LEU A 21 19.62 -16.74 32.54
CA LEU A 21 20.36 -15.48 32.50
C LEU A 21 21.29 -15.43 33.72
N GLY A 22 22.55 -15.78 33.49
CA GLY A 22 23.63 -15.59 34.46
C GLY A 22 23.71 -14.13 34.87
N SER A 23 23.98 -13.93 36.18
CA SER A 23 24.17 -12.70 36.88
C SER A 23 24.81 -11.58 36.07
N PHE A 24 24.05 -10.54 35.73
CA PHE A 24 24.58 -9.22 35.42
C PHE A 24 23.96 -8.18 36.33
N ASN A 25 24.84 -7.46 37.04
CA ASN A 25 24.48 -6.35 37.92
C ASN A 25 23.77 -5.24 37.13
N ALA A 26 22.56 -4.95 37.51
CA ALA A 26 21.83 -3.79 37.02
C ALA A 26 22.39 -2.50 37.64
N VAL A 27 23.07 -1.70 36.85
CA VAL A 27 23.26 -0.28 37.11
C VAL A 27 22.20 0.47 36.30
N ALA A 28 21.32 1.15 37.00
CA ALA A 28 20.33 2.02 36.41
C ALA A 28 21.00 3.25 35.80
N HIS A 29 20.96 3.42 34.50
CA HIS A 29 21.16 4.70 33.82
C HIS A 29 19.87 5.14 33.14
N VAL A 30 19.41 6.31 33.57
CA VAL A 30 18.34 7.08 32.95
C VAL A 30 18.92 7.74 31.69
N GLY A 31 18.25 7.55 30.57
CA GLY A 31 18.31 8.43 29.39
C GLY A 31 19.46 8.18 28.44
N GLU A 32 19.13 7.47 27.37
CA GLU A 32 19.53 7.83 25.99
C GLU A 32 18.79 6.90 25.05
N TYR A 33 18.02 7.46 24.13
CA TYR A 33 17.44 6.73 23.02
C TYR A 33 18.59 6.32 22.10
N HIS A 34 19.09 5.10 22.22
CA HIS A 34 19.93 4.50 21.21
C HIS A 34 19.05 3.99 20.06
N THR A 35 18.96 4.79 19.01
CA THR A 35 18.71 4.29 17.65
C THR A 35 19.91 3.43 17.26
N GLY A 36 19.74 2.10 17.28
CA GLY A 36 20.86 1.25 16.91
C GLY A 36 20.66 -0.22 17.27
N GLY A 37 19.59 -0.81 16.81
CA GLY A 37 19.46 -2.24 16.67
C GLY A 37 19.18 -2.52 15.20
N GLY A 38 20.23 -2.47 14.39
CA GLY A 38 20.14 -2.99 13.03
C GLY A 38 19.83 -4.47 13.12
N SER A 39 18.57 -4.86 12.97
CA SER A 39 18.22 -6.18 12.49
C SER A 39 18.88 -6.30 11.13
N SER A 40 20.01 -6.98 11.05
CA SER A 40 20.58 -7.40 9.78
C SER A 40 19.60 -8.39 9.20
N THR A 41 18.64 -7.92 8.40
CA THR A 41 17.92 -8.80 7.50
C THR A 41 18.98 -9.58 6.75
N PRO A 42 18.90 -10.92 6.67
CA PRO A 42 19.86 -11.73 5.93
C PRO A 42 20.03 -11.12 4.55
N GLU A 43 21.26 -11.05 4.05
CA GLU A 43 21.47 -10.63 2.66
C GLU A 43 20.62 -11.53 1.77
N PRO A 44 19.88 -10.95 0.81
CA PRO A 44 19.09 -11.75 -0.10
C PRO A 44 20.01 -12.75 -0.81
N PRO A 45 19.54 -13.96 -1.11
CA PRO A 45 20.31 -14.91 -1.89
C PRO A 45 20.72 -14.26 -3.21
N THR A 46 21.89 -14.60 -3.75
CA THR A 46 22.40 -14.03 -5.00
C THR A 46 21.42 -14.20 -6.15
N CYS A 47 20.61 -15.26 -6.11
CA CYS A 47 19.46 -15.45 -6.99
C CYS A 47 18.32 -16.16 -6.25
N GLN A 48 17.09 -16.02 -6.74
CA GLN A 48 15.94 -16.78 -6.27
C GLN A 48 14.94 -17.04 -7.42
N VAL A 49 14.28 -18.19 -7.40
CA VAL A 49 13.22 -18.56 -8.33
C VAL A 49 11.92 -18.74 -7.56
N LEU A 50 10.89 -17.99 -7.97
CA LEU A 50 9.52 -18.20 -7.53
C LEU A 50 8.78 -19.02 -8.57
N THR A 51 7.99 -20.00 -8.15
CA THR A 51 7.13 -20.80 -9.03
C THR A 51 5.70 -20.81 -8.51
N ALA A 52 4.70 -20.69 -9.38
CA ALA A 52 3.30 -20.75 -9.01
C ALA A 52 2.41 -21.28 -10.13
N ALA A 53 1.20 -21.71 -9.78
CA ALA A 53 0.21 -22.15 -10.75
C ALA A 53 -0.15 -21.07 -11.77
N ARG A 54 -0.10 -19.80 -11.38
CA ARG A 54 -0.44 -18.65 -12.22
C ARG A 54 0.54 -17.50 -12.06
N LEU A 55 0.78 -16.77 -13.16
CA LEU A 55 1.62 -15.57 -13.17
C LEU A 55 0.98 -14.50 -14.04
N PHE A 56 0.75 -13.32 -13.47
CA PHE A 56 0.38 -12.09 -14.15
C PHE A 56 1.58 -11.13 -14.16
N ASP A 57 2.05 -10.74 -15.32
CA ASP A 57 3.26 -9.91 -15.46
C ASP A 57 3.01 -8.40 -15.39
N GLY A 58 1.76 -7.98 -15.18
CA GLY A 58 1.35 -6.57 -15.19
C GLY A 58 0.99 -6.04 -16.58
N VAL A 59 1.27 -6.76 -17.66
CA VAL A 59 1.09 -6.28 -19.05
C VAL A 59 0.22 -7.21 -19.89
N ASN A 60 0.52 -8.49 -19.85
CA ASN A 60 -0.14 -9.50 -20.67
C ASN A 60 -1.26 -10.22 -19.91
N PHE A 61 -1.97 -11.12 -20.60
CA PHE A 61 -2.85 -12.07 -19.91
C PHE A 61 -2.01 -13.03 -19.05
N PRO A 62 -2.55 -13.47 -17.90
CA PRO A 62 -1.86 -14.41 -17.03
C PRO A 62 -1.48 -15.70 -17.74
N VAL A 63 -0.35 -16.28 -17.37
CA VAL A 63 0.09 -17.58 -17.83
C VAL A 63 -0.01 -18.62 -16.72
N GLU A 64 -0.33 -19.85 -17.10
CA GLU A 64 -0.32 -21.00 -16.19
C GLU A 64 1.11 -21.52 -16.00
N ASN A 65 1.40 -22.06 -14.79
CA ASN A 65 2.70 -22.61 -14.42
C ASN A 65 3.86 -21.65 -14.68
N GLY A 66 3.71 -20.43 -14.15
CA GLY A 66 4.70 -19.37 -14.31
C GLY A 66 5.82 -19.41 -13.29
N ALA A 67 6.99 -18.92 -13.70
CA ALA A 67 8.13 -18.73 -12.82
C ALA A 67 8.83 -17.40 -13.05
N VAL A 68 9.43 -16.86 -12.00
CA VAL A 68 10.21 -15.61 -11.99
C VAL A 68 11.59 -15.89 -11.45
N LEU A 69 12.64 -15.53 -12.20
CA LEU A 69 14.02 -15.50 -11.73
C LEU A 69 14.38 -14.08 -11.29
N ILE A 70 14.86 -13.96 -10.07
CA ILE A 70 15.29 -12.72 -9.44
C ILE A 70 16.78 -12.81 -9.13
N GLU A 71 17.54 -11.75 -9.41
CA GLU A 71 18.93 -11.59 -8.95
C GLU A 71 19.05 -10.21 -8.29
N ALA A 72 19.58 -10.20 -7.09
CA ALA A 72 19.67 -9.01 -6.25
C ALA A 72 18.31 -8.31 -6.15
N ASN A 73 18.18 -7.10 -6.71
CA ASN A 73 16.96 -6.29 -6.63
C ASN A 73 16.17 -6.23 -7.95
N LYS A 74 16.49 -7.09 -8.93
CA LYS A 74 15.91 -7.07 -10.27
C LYS A 74 15.30 -8.40 -10.68
N ILE A 75 14.29 -8.31 -11.52
CA ILE A 75 13.78 -9.44 -12.27
C ILE A 75 14.70 -9.68 -13.46
N ILE A 76 15.14 -10.91 -13.63
CA ILE A 76 16.05 -11.32 -14.71
C ILE A 76 15.26 -11.91 -15.86
N GLN A 77 14.31 -12.80 -15.52
CA GLN A 77 13.59 -13.55 -16.54
C GLN A 77 12.27 -14.10 -15.99
N LEU A 78 11.28 -14.18 -16.87
CA LEU A 78 10.07 -14.99 -16.69
C LEU A 78 10.22 -16.29 -17.51
N GLY A 79 9.56 -17.34 -17.08
CA GLY A 79 9.60 -18.62 -17.79
C GLY A 79 8.79 -19.71 -17.11
N THR A 80 9.11 -20.96 -17.44
CA THR A 80 8.50 -22.12 -16.76
C THR A 80 9.32 -22.54 -15.55
N PRO A 81 8.72 -23.20 -14.55
CA PRO A 81 9.43 -23.74 -13.39
C PRO A 81 10.63 -24.63 -13.79
N GLU A 82 10.47 -25.48 -14.82
CA GLU A 82 11.51 -26.41 -15.27
C GLU A 82 12.72 -25.68 -15.88
N ALA A 83 12.46 -24.58 -16.61
CA ALA A 83 13.53 -23.81 -17.24
C ALA A 83 14.32 -23.02 -16.19
N LEU A 84 13.62 -22.24 -15.36
CA LEU A 84 14.26 -21.32 -14.42
C LEU A 84 14.90 -22.03 -13.22
N SER A 85 14.34 -23.16 -12.79
CA SER A 85 14.89 -23.96 -11.71
C SER A 85 16.31 -24.53 -11.97
N LYS A 86 16.77 -24.50 -13.21
CA LYS A 86 18.14 -24.87 -13.57
C LYS A 86 19.13 -23.73 -13.38
N LEU A 87 18.65 -22.50 -13.32
CA LEU A 87 19.46 -21.29 -13.27
C LEU A 87 19.80 -20.86 -11.84
N CYS A 88 18.98 -21.26 -10.87
CA CYS A 88 19.17 -20.91 -9.47
C CYS A 88 18.75 -22.05 -8.55
N SER A 89 19.54 -22.29 -7.51
CA SER A 89 19.27 -23.36 -6.54
C SER A 89 18.28 -22.97 -5.45
N TYR A 90 18.20 -21.68 -5.13
CA TYR A 90 17.24 -21.18 -4.15
C TYR A 90 15.86 -21.01 -4.78
N ARG A 91 14.88 -21.74 -4.27
CA ARG A 91 13.53 -21.80 -4.86
C ARG A 91 12.47 -21.65 -3.80
N ILE A 92 11.41 -20.93 -4.15
CA ILE A 92 10.18 -20.82 -3.36
C ILE A 92 9.06 -21.34 -4.26
N ASP A 93 8.53 -22.52 -3.94
CA ASP A 93 7.37 -23.07 -4.62
C ASP A 93 6.09 -22.61 -3.90
N LEU A 94 5.26 -21.87 -4.60
CA LEU A 94 4.04 -21.26 -4.07
C LEU A 94 2.80 -22.14 -4.33
N GLY A 95 2.97 -23.26 -5.07
CA GLY A 95 1.87 -24.19 -5.36
C GLY A 95 0.70 -23.52 -6.09
N ASP A 96 -0.53 -23.74 -5.57
CA ASP A 96 -1.75 -23.10 -6.10
C ASP A 96 -1.84 -21.63 -5.66
N ALA A 97 -0.99 -20.81 -6.23
CA ALA A 97 -0.92 -19.37 -6.02
C ALA A 97 -0.88 -18.61 -7.35
N THR A 98 -1.01 -17.30 -7.25
CA THR A 98 -0.82 -16.36 -8.36
C THR A 98 0.27 -15.36 -7.99
N ILE A 99 1.31 -15.25 -8.83
CA ILE A 99 2.35 -14.23 -8.73
C ILE A 99 1.89 -12.99 -9.51
N LEU A 100 2.07 -11.80 -8.91
CA LEU A 100 1.75 -10.50 -9.53
C LEU A 100 2.86 -9.49 -9.22
N PRO A 101 2.98 -8.39 -10.00
CA PRO A 101 3.76 -7.23 -9.55
C PRO A 101 3.24 -6.67 -8.23
N GLY A 102 4.12 -6.10 -7.41
CA GLY A 102 3.72 -5.31 -6.27
C GLY A 102 2.81 -4.15 -6.68
N PHE A 103 1.77 -3.89 -5.89
CA PHE A 103 0.80 -2.85 -6.17
C PHE A 103 1.38 -1.46 -5.93
N ILE A 104 0.83 -0.49 -6.65
CA ILE A 104 1.21 0.93 -6.58
C ILE A 104 0.01 1.73 -6.12
N GLU A 105 0.13 2.32 -4.94
CA GLU A 105 -0.82 3.31 -4.44
C GLU A 105 -0.50 4.67 -5.05
N SER A 106 -1.42 5.16 -5.88
CA SER A 106 -1.20 6.38 -6.65
C SER A 106 -1.60 7.65 -5.93
N HIS A 107 -2.32 7.54 -4.81
CA HIS A 107 -2.80 8.68 -4.04
C HIS A 107 -2.88 8.36 -2.55
N ALA A 108 -1.90 8.80 -1.79
CA ALA A 108 -1.84 8.60 -0.36
C ALA A 108 -1.35 9.85 0.38
N HIS A 109 -1.58 9.85 1.68
CA HIS A 109 -1.14 10.89 2.61
C HIS A 109 -0.31 10.26 3.75
N VAL A 110 0.85 9.69 3.38
CA VAL A 110 1.68 8.91 4.29
C VAL A 110 2.41 9.79 5.30
N SER A 111 3.01 10.89 4.82
CA SER A 111 3.91 11.71 5.64
C SER A 111 3.17 12.48 6.72
N PHE A 112 2.10 13.21 6.40
CA PHE A 112 1.41 14.01 7.39
C PHE A 112 0.40 13.21 8.23
N GLN A 113 -0.13 12.10 7.73
CA GLN A 113 -1.02 11.21 8.47
C GLN A 113 -0.27 10.16 9.31
N LYS A 114 1.07 10.14 9.23
CA LYS A 114 1.93 9.23 9.99
C LYS A 114 1.59 7.75 9.78
N VAL A 115 1.28 7.39 8.54
CA VAL A 115 1.00 6.02 8.14
C VAL A 115 2.23 5.15 8.36
N LEU A 116 2.06 3.98 8.95
CA LEU A 116 3.15 3.03 9.16
C LEU A 116 3.53 2.36 7.84
N LYS A 117 4.66 2.75 7.26
CA LYS A 117 5.14 2.30 5.95
C LYS A 117 5.27 0.77 5.86
N ASN A 118 5.70 0.13 6.95
CA ASN A 118 5.82 -1.33 6.99
C ASN A 118 4.47 -2.02 6.83
N ASN A 119 3.42 -1.51 7.50
CA ASN A 119 2.08 -2.09 7.37
C ASN A 119 1.59 -2.02 5.92
N VAL A 120 1.81 -0.89 5.24
CA VAL A 120 1.46 -0.72 3.83
C VAL A 120 2.20 -1.73 2.95
N LEU A 121 3.50 -1.89 3.17
CA LEU A 121 4.34 -2.83 2.42
C LEU A 121 3.95 -4.29 2.66
N GLU A 122 3.74 -4.68 3.92
CA GLU A 122 3.36 -6.04 4.31
C GLU A 122 2.01 -6.48 3.72
N HIS A 123 1.16 -5.50 3.36
CA HIS A 123 -0.13 -5.75 2.70
C HIS A 123 -0.09 -5.53 1.18
N GLY A 124 1.09 -5.64 0.56
CA GLY A 124 1.26 -5.80 -0.89
C GLY A 124 1.41 -4.52 -1.70
N ILE A 125 1.34 -3.36 -1.09
CA ILE A 125 1.66 -2.10 -1.75
C ILE A 125 3.16 -1.87 -1.63
N THR A 126 3.88 -2.00 -2.73
CA THR A 126 5.35 -1.87 -2.75
C THR A 126 5.82 -0.45 -3.09
N THR A 127 4.94 0.36 -3.66
CA THR A 127 5.22 1.76 -4.03
C THR A 127 4.02 2.64 -3.71
N VAL A 128 4.28 3.80 -3.13
CA VAL A 128 3.29 4.84 -2.82
C VAL A 128 3.72 6.17 -3.42
N GLN A 129 2.79 6.91 -4.02
CA GLN A 129 2.93 8.33 -4.26
C GLN A 129 2.25 9.12 -3.14
N ASP A 130 3.05 9.79 -2.32
CA ASP A 130 2.58 10.68 -1.24
C ASP A 130 2.22 12.04 -1.84
N THR A 131 0.93 12.37 -1.81
CA THR A 131 0.34 13.47 -2.59
C THR A 131 0.02 14.72 -1.77
N GLY A 132 0.68 14.89 -0.65
CA GLY A 132 0.57 16.07 0.21
C GLY A 132 1.36 15.89 1.50
N GLY A 133 1.80 17.00 2.10
CA GLY A 133 2.60 16.99 3.32
C GLY A 133 4.02 17.51 3.09
N PRO A 134 4.93 17.36 4.05
CA PRO A 134 6.31 17.77 3.87
C PRO A 134 6.95 17.04 2.70
N LEU A 135 7.80 17.75 1.96
CA LEU A 135 8.56 17.12 0.89
C LEU A 135 9.56 16.12 1.49
N MET A 136 9.47 14.88 1.03
CA MET A 136 10.32 13.77 1.47
C MET A 136 11.28 13.39 0.35
N GLU A 137 12.49 12.94 0.70
CA GLU A 137 13.39 12.31 -0.26
C GLU A 137 12.77 11.01 -0.80
N ILE A 138 13.11 10.68 -2.05
CA ILE A 138 12.72 9.39 -2.64
C ILE A 138 13.47 8.29 -1.87
N GLU A 139 12.74 7.35 -1.33
CA GLU A 139 13.31 6.27 -0.52
C GLU A 139 12.67 4.91 -0.86
N GLY A 140 13.29 3.85 -0.35
CA GLY A 140 12.73 2.50 -0.39
C GLY A 140 12.98 1.71 -1.67
N GLY A 141 12.24 0.58 -1.81
CA GLY A 141 12.40 -0.35 -2.92
C GLY A 141 13.56 -1.33 -2.78
N GLN A 142 14.07 -1.50 -1.55
CA GLN A 142 15.09 -2.51 -1.21
C GLN A 142 14.80 -3.13 0.16
N GLY A 143 13.64 -3.74 0.29
CA GLY A 143 13.14 -4.27 1.55
C GLY A 143 12.31 -3.28 2.36
N THR A 144 12.03 -2.12 1.81
CA THR A 144 11.19 -1.08 2.41
C THR A 144 10.22 -0.52 1.38
N LEU A 145 9.14 0.11 1.83
CA LEU A 145 8.17 0.76 0.96
C LEU A 145 8.87 1.84 0.10
N ARG A 146 8.71 1.77 -1.23
CA ARG A 146 9.14 2.85 -2.12
C ARG A 146 8.20 4.04 -1.97
N LEU A 147 8.73 5.18 -1.54
CA LEU A 147 7.99 6.41 -1.34
C LEU A 147 8.43 7.47 -2.34
N LEU A 148 7.46 7.97 -3.11
CA LEU A 148 7.63 9.08 -4.05
C LEU A 148 6.80 10.25 -3.53
N SER A 149 7.43 11.39 -3.24
CA SER A 149 6.77 12.56 -2.66
C SER A 149 6.54 13.65 -3.69
N VAL A 150 5.39 14.31 -3.60
CA VAL A 150 5.09 15.55 -4.36
C VAL A 150 5.30 16.80 -3.50
N GLY A 151 5.42 16.62 -2.17
CA GLY A 151 5.51 17.73 -1.22
C GLY A 151 4.17 18.42 -0.95
N PRO A 152 4.22 19.63 -0.37
CA PRO A 152 3.02 20.38 -0.02
C PRO A 152 2.15 20.73 -1.24
N ILE A 153 0.84 20.75 -1.02
CA ILE A 153 -0.17 21.08 -2.02
C ILE A 153 -0.18 22.59 -2.27
N ILE A 154 0.01 23.03 -3.50
CA ILE A 154 -0.10 24.45 -3.85
C ILE A 154 -1.58 24.83 -3.87
N GLN A 155 -1.95 25.88 -3.14
CA GLN A 155 -3.33 26.32 -2.95
C GLN A 155 -3.49 27.83 -2.98
N ALA A 156 -4.73 28.31 -3.09
CA ALA A 156 -5.05 29.71 -2.91
C ALA A 156 -4.94 30.13 -1.42
N PRO A 157 -4.60 31.38 -1.09
CA PRO A 157 -4.68 31.88 0.26
C PRO A 157 -6.10 31.73 0.82
N GLY A 158 -6.23 31.08 2.00
CA GLY A 158 -7.53 30.77 2.60
C GLY A 158 -8.32 29.66 1.91
N GLY A 159 -7.71 28.94 0.94
CA GLY A 159 -8.28 27.79 0.26
C GLY A 159 -7.96 26.46 0.92
N TYR A 160 -8.42 25.37 0.29
CA TYR A 160 -8.15 24.00 0.69
C TYR A 160 -6.69 23.60 0.31
N PRO A 161 -5.97 22.83 1.12
CA PRO A 161 -6.40 22.12 2.33
C PRO A 161 -6.22 22.90 3.65
N LEU A 162 -5.44 23.96 3.72
CA LEU A 162 -5.09 24.63 4.98
C LEU A 162 -6.29 25.25 5.71
N ASN A 163 -7.34 25.64 5.00
CA ASN A 163 -8.55 26.19 5.60
C ASN A 163 -9.35 25.15 6.40
N VAL A 164 -9.25 23.85 6.03
CA VAL A 164 -9.98 22.75 6.67
C VAL A 164 -9.12 22.06 7.73
N PHE A 165 -7.85 21.83 7.44
CA PHE A 165 -6.93 21.16 8.36
C PHE A 165 -6.39 22.08 9.47
N GLY A 166 -6.75 23.35 9.47
CA GLY A 166 -6.54 24.29 10.57
C GLY A 166 -5.06 24.58 10.86
N GLY A 167 -4.56 25.62 10.22
CA GLY A 167 -3.22 26.15 10.29
C GLY A 167 -2.36 25.83 11.51
N GLY A 168 -1.41 24.96 11.36
CA GLY A 168 -0.23 24.87 12.19
C GLY A 168 -0.32 24.02 13.46
N ALA A 169 -1.46 23.56 13.90
CA ALA A 169 -1.56 22.68 15.07
C ALA A 169 -1.44 21.21 14.66
N GLY A 170 -0.45 20.49 15.18
CA GLY A 170 -0.32 19.05 15.00
C GLY A 170 0.48 18.58 13.78
N GLY A 171 1.16 19.47 13.05
CA GLY A 171 1.98 19.12 11.87
C GLY A 171 1.26 19.24 10.54
N TYR A 172 0.05 19.73 10.51
CA TYR A 172 -0.73 19.97 9.29
C TYR A 172 -0.36 21.27 8.55
N ASP A 173 0.47 22.13 9.13
CA ASP A 173 1.00 23.36 8.53
C ASP A 173 1.85 23.10 7.27
N GLN A 174 2.38 21.89 7.12
CA GLN A 174 3.21 21.50 5.98
C GLN A 174 2.44 20.79 4.85
N ILE A 175 1.12 20.65 4.94
CA ILE A 175 0.34 19.99 3.91
C ILE A 175 0.05 20.88 2.69
N GLY A 176 0.15 22.20 2.84
CA GLY A 176 -0.14 23.14 1.77
C GLY A 176 0.76 24.37 1.77
N ILE A 177 0.93 24.96 0.59
CA ILE A 177 1.63 26.25 0.38
C ILE A 177 0.68 27.22 -0.33
N PRO A 178 0.26 28.32 0.32
CA PRO A 178 -0.55 29.32 -0.33
C PRO A 178 0.26 30.17 -1.30
N VAL A 179 -0.26 30.41 -2.52
CA VAL A 179 0.33 31.31 -3.51
C VAL A 179 -0.71 32.32 -3.99
N ALA A 180 -0.30 33.59 -4.09
CA ALA A 180 -1.19 34.70 -4.43
C ALA A 180 -0.97 35.28 -5.83
N SER A 181 0.14 34.92 -6.49
CA SER A 181 0.49 35.39 -7.82
C SER A 181 1.14 34.27 -8.67
N ALA A 182 1.15 34.47 -9.98
CA ALA A 182 1.84 33.56 -10.91
C ALA A 182 3.34 33.46 -10.59
N ALA A 183 3.99 34.57 -10.27
CA ALA A 183 5.41 34.60 -9.94
C ALA A 183 5.73 33.81 -8.64
N ASP A 184 4.88 33.94 -7.61
CA ASP A 184 5.03 33.14 -6.40
C ASP A 184 4.87 31.65 -6.69
N ALA A 185 3.88 31.32 -7.53
CA ALA A 185 3.59 29.93 -7.91
C ALA A 185 4.77 29.30 -8.69
N GLU A 186 5.33 30.00 -9.67
CA GLU A 186 6.50 29.53 -10.41
C GLU A 186 7.71 29.30 -9.50
N LYS A 187 7.94 30.20 -8.53
CA LYS A 187 9.00 30.04 -7.54
C LYS A 187 8.77 28.79 -6.68
N VAL A 188 7.56 28.56 -6.20
CA VAL A 188 7.22 27.37 -5.38
C VAL A 188 7.44 26.09 -6.19
N VAL A 189 7.04 26.06 -7.47
CA VAL A 189 7.30 24.92 -8.36
C VAL A 189 8.80 24.66 -8.50
N ASP A 190 9.62 25.71 -8.72
CA ASP A 190 11.08 25.59 -8.78
C ASP A 190 11.66 24.99 -7.49
N ASP A 191 11.23 25.49 -6.34
CA ASP A 191 11.74 25.07 -5.03
C ASP A 191 11.36 23.59 -4.75
N LEU A 192 10.12 23.18 -5.05
CA LEU A 192 9.67 21.81 -4.90
C LEU A 192 10.45 20.84 -5.83
N VAL A 193 10.61 21.20 -7.09
CA VAL A 193 11.35 20.36 -8.05
C VAL A 193 12.83 20.25 -7.67
N LYS A 194 13.47 21.33 -7.25
CA LYS A 194 14.85 21.31 -6.71
C LYS A 194 14.98 20.48 -5.44
N GLY A 195 13.93 20.45 -4.61
CA GLY A 195 13.86 19.63 -3.42
C GLY A 195 13.58 18.15 -3.69
N GLY A 196 13.36 17.75 -4.94
CA GLY A 196 13.16 16.34 -5.33
C GLY A 196 11.71 15.92 -5.54
N ALA A 197 10.75 16.86 -5.59
CA ALA A 197 9.34 16.52 -5.86
C ALA A 197 9.20 15.73 -7.18
N THR A 198 8.44 14.64 -7.13
CA THR A 198 8.24 13.75 -8.28
C THR A 198 7.15 14.25 -9.23
N ALA A 199 6.22 15.05 -8.72
CA ALA A 199 5.19 15.78 -9.44
C ALA A 199 4.83 17.05 -8.64
N ILE A 200 3.96 17.89 -9.17
CA ILE A 200 3.42 19.06 -8.48
C ILE A 200 1.93 18.81 -8.19
N LYS A 201 1.52 19.00 -6.93
CA LYS A 201 0.12 18.89 -6.53
C LYS A 201 -0.49 20.26 -6.32
N ILE A 202 -1.68 20.49 -6.87
CA ILE A 202 -2.50 21.69 -6.65
C ILE A 202 -3.86 21.30 -6.09
N ALA A 203 -4.53 22.22 -5.41
CA ALA A 203 -5.91 22.04 -4.96
C ALA A 203 -6.82 23.08 -5.59
N LEU A 204 -7.92 22.58 -6.17
CA LEU A 204 -8.98 23.36 -6.82
C LEU A 204 -10.35 22.95 -6.23
N GLU A 205 -10.49 23.04 -4.89
CA GLU A 205 -11.65 22.61 -4.14
C GLU A 205 -12.40 23.82 -3.58
N PRO A 206 -13.60 24.15 -4.13
CA PRO A 206 -14.41 25.28 -3.62
C PRO A 206 -15.21 24.92 -2.36
N GLY A 207 -15.24 23.63 -1.97
CA GLY A 207 -16.11 23.12 -0.92
C GLY A 207 -17.55 22.92 -1.40
N GLY A 208 -18.36 22.28 -0.58
CA GLY A 208 -19.78 22.08 -0.89
C GLY A 208 -20.17 20.66 -1.27
N GLU A 209 -19.24 19.74 -1.44
CA GLU A 209 -19.51 18.32 -1.63
C GLU A 209 -19.80 17.64 -0.28
N ALA A 210 -21.04 17.75 0.19
CA ALA A 210 -21.45 17.22 1.47
C ALA A 210 -21.13 15.71 1.56
N GLY A 211 -20.52 15.30 2.69
CA GLY A 211 -20.10 13.92 2.93
C GLY A 211 -18.72 13.56 2.38
N ALA A 212 -18.13 14.39 1.52
CA ALA A 212 -16.75 14.19 1.10
C ALA A 212 -15.79 14.32 2.30
N PRO A 213 -14.68 13.59 2.30
CA PRO A 213 -13.72 13.60 3.42
C PRO A 213 -13.24 15.03 3.78
N TRP A 214 -12.95 15.87 2.79
CA TRP A 214 -12.53 17.25 3.02
C TRP A 214 -13.64 18.16 3.58
N MET A 215 -14.90 17.74 3.56
CA MET A 215 -16.02 18.45 4.18
C MET A 215 -16.27 18.03 5.64
N GLN A 216 -15.42 17.17 6.20
CA GLN A 216 -15.45 16.77 7.61
C GLN A 216 -14.52 17.66 8.44
N PRO A 217 -14.84 17.94 9.71
CA PRO A 217 -13.95 18.66 10.61
C PRO A 217 -12.66 17.86 10.84
N HIS A 218 -11.51 18.48 10.63
CA HIS A 218 -10.20 17.95 10.97
C HIS A 218 -9.69 18.68 12.21
N GLY A 219 -9.81 18.04 13.37
CA GLY A 219 -9.51 18.65 14.66
C GLY A 219 -10.71 19.38 15.29
N ALA A 220 -10.44 20.42 16.09
CA ALA A 220 -11.48 21.11 16.86
C ALA A 220 -12.19 22.25 16.10
N ALA A 221 -11.67 22.65 14.95
CA ALA A 221 -12.24 23.74 14.17
C ALA A 221 -13.40 23.25 13.29
N PRO A 222 -14.50 24.00 13.18
CA PRO A 222 -15.56 23.69 12.23
C PRO A 222 -15.05 23.89 10.80
N VAL A 223 -15.63 23.15 9.84
CA VAL A 223 -15.39 23.36 8.41
C VAL A 223 -15.80 24.80 8.03
N PRO A 224 -14.93 25.58 7.34
CA PRO A 224 -15.25 26.95 6.96
C PRO A 224 -16.44 27.02 6.01
N ALA A 225 -17.12 28.17 6.03
CA ALA A 225 -18.23 28.44 5.09
C ALA A 225 -17.72 28.42 3.63
N THR A 226 -18.51 27.83 2.74
CA THR A 226 -18.25 27.77 1.30
C THR A 226 -18.87 28.96 0.56
N PRO A 227 -18.39 29.37 -0.65
CA PRO A 227 -17.27 28.72 -1.39
C PRO A 227 -15.90 29.12 -0.85
N TRP A 228 -14.95 28.18 -0.92
CA TRP A 228 -13.55 28.43 -0.59
C TRP A 228 -12.78 29.06 -1.75
N ASN A 229 -11.68 29.74 -1.44
CA ASN A 229 -10.85 30.37 -2.44
C ASN A 229 -10.17 29.33 -3.33
N LEU A 230 -10.15 29.59 -4.64
CA LEU A 230 -9.47 28.79 -5.65
C LEU A 230 -8.30 29.57 -6.26
N LEU A 231 -7.26 28.88 -6.68
CA LEU A 231 -6.23 29.43 -7.56
C LEU A 231 -6.90 30.03 -8.81
N SER A 232 -6.48 31.23 -9.22
CA SER A 232 -6.94 31.82 -10.48
C SER A 232 -6.47 30.99 -11.68
N GLN A 233 -7.15 31.11 -12.81
CA GLN A 233 -6.72 30.41 -14.03
C GLN A 233 -5.30 30.81 -14.46
N GLU A 234 -4.93 32.09 -14.26
CA GLU A 234 -3.58 32.58 -14.54
C GLU A 234 -2.52 31.84 -13.70
N ILE A 235 -2.79 31.66 -12.40
CA ILE A 235 -1.90 30.94 -11.49
C ILE A 235 -1.80 29.46 -11.87
N VAL A 236 -2.91 28.81 -12.18
CA VAL A 236 -2.93 27.40 -12.63
C VAL A 236 -2.11 27.25 -13.89
N ASN A 237 -2.28 28.14 -14.87
CA ASN A 237 -1.52 28.12 -16.13
C ASN A 237 -0.01 28.30 -15.89
N ALA A 238 0.38 29.19 -14.98
CA ALA A 238 1.77 29.41 -14.60
C ALA A 238 2.40 28.16 -13.95
N ILE A 239 1.67 27.52 -13.02
CA ILE A 239 2.12 26.27 -12.38
C ILE A 239 2.33 25.18 -13.41
N VAL A 240 1.34 24.93 -14.28
CA VAL A 240 1.41 23.88 -15.30
C VAL A 240 2.56 24.12 -16.27
N SER A 241 2.65 25.35 -16.84
CA SER A 241 3.72 25.71 -17.75
C SER A 241 5.10 25.55 -17.13
N LYS A 242 5.27 25.96 -15.88
CA LYS A 242 6.53 25.86 -15.16
C LYS A 242 6.89 24.42 -14.85
N ALA A 243 5.94 23.62 -14.37
CA ALA A 243 6.13 22.20 -14.07
C ALA A 243 6.52 21.42 -15.35
N HIS A 244 5.82 21.63 -16.45
CA HIS A 244 6.10 21.00 -17.74
C HIS A 244 7.49 21.41 -18.27
N ALA A 245 7.88 22.67 -18.15
CA ALA A 245 9.24 23.12 -18.52
C ALA A 245 10.34 22.41 -17.72
N LEU A 246 10.03 21.93 -16.52
CA LEU A 246 10.92 21.15 -15.65
C LEU A 246 10.71 19.64 -15.78
N GLY A 247 9.91 19.17 -16.74
CA GLY A 247 9.61 17.76 -16.96
C GLY A 247 8.77 17.10 -15.84
N LYS A 248 7.94 17.89 -15.14
CA LYS A 248 7.09 17.39 -14.05
C LYS A 248 5.63 17.44 -14.41
N ARG A 249 4.88 16.40 -14.00
CA ARG A 249 3.42 16.33 -14.09
C ARG A 249 2.78 17.25 -13.04
N VAL A 250 1.57 17.71 -13.34
CA VAL A 250 0.72 18.43 -12.39
C VAL A 250 -0.51 17.58 -12.05
N ILE A 251 -0.73 17.36 -10.77
CA ILE A 251 -1.85 16.64 -10.18
C ILE A 251 -2.79 17.66 -9.57
N ALA A 252 -4.07 17.63 -9.89
CA ALA A 252 -5.07 18.51 -9.29
C ALA A 252 -6.07 17.73 -8.43
N HIS A 253 -6.23 18.14 -7.17
CA HIS A 253 -7.42 17.81 -6.39
C HIS A 253 -8.60 18.60 -6.93
N VAL A 254 -9.67 17.91 -7.30
CA VAL A 254 -10.89 18.51 -7.83
C VAL A 254 -12.12 17.84 -7.22
N GLY A 255 -13.06 18.63 -6.73
CA GLY A 255 -14.31 18.12 -6.16
C GLY A 255 -15.52 18.50 -7.00
N GLU A 256 -15.51 19.67 -7.62
CA GLU A 256 -16.66 20.25 -8.32
C GLU A 256 -16.29 20.76 -9.73
N ASN A 257 -17.35 21.07 -10.49
CA ASN A 257 -17.27 21.50 -11.90
C ASN A 257 -16.33 22.70 -12.12
N GLU A 258 -16.32 23.70 -11.24
CA GLU A 258 -15.44 24.87 -11.38
C GLU A 258 -13.96 24.51 -11.20
N GLY A 259 -13.63 23.70 -10.21
CA GLY A 259 -12.26 23.18 -10.02
C GLY A 259 -11.82 22.31 -11.18
N PHE A 260 -12.68 21.40 -11.61
CA PHE A 260 -12.44 20.54 -12.78
C PHE A 260 -12.16 21.37 -14.04
N LYS A 261 -13.00 22.39 -14.29
CA LYS A 261 -12.83 23.32 -15.42
C LYS A 261 -11.46 24.01 -15.39
N ARG A 262 -11.06 24.57 -14.23
CA ARG A 262 -9.75 25.25 -14.12
C ARG A 262 -8.59 24.29 -14.33
N ALA A 263 -8.67 23.08 -13.80
CA ALA A 263 -7.68 22.05 -13.99
C ALA A 263 -7.49 21.71 -15.47
N VAL A 264 -8.57 21.34 -16.14
CA VAL A 264 -8.54 20.92 -17.55
C VAL A 264 -8.17 22.11 -18.48
N THR A 265 -8.71 23.30 -18.23
CA THR A 265 -8.34 24.50 -18.99
C THR A 265 -6.85 24.86 -18.82
N GLY A 266 -6.27 24.61 -17.65
CA GLY A 266 -4.86 24.83 -17.36
C GLY A 266 -3.94 23.75 -17.91
N GLY A 267 -4.47 22.61 -18.37
CA GLY A 267 -3.69 21.52 -18.95
C GLY A 267 -3.00 20.64 -17.91
N VAL A 268 -3.66 20.35 -16.78
CA VAL A 268 -3.13 19.40 -15.79
C VAL A 268 -3.05 17.99 -16.37
N ASP A 269 -2.11 17.20 -15.87
CA ASP A 269 -1.84 15.84 -16.38
C ASP A 269 -2.68 14.78 -15.67
N GLU A 270 -3.10 15.08 -14.43
CA GLU A 270 -3.74 14.09 -13.57
C GLU A 270 -4.79 14.75 -12.69
N LEU A 271 -5.95 14.13 -12.62
CA LEU A 271 -7.00 14.50 -11.68
C LEU A 271 -7.05 13.47 -10.55
N ALA A 272 -6.89 13.94 -9.33
CA ALA A 272 -7.12 13.18 -8.13
C ALA A 272 -8.58 13.27 -7.76
N HIS A 273 -9.15 12.10 -7.51
CA HIS A 273 -10.56 11.87 -7.18
C HIS A 273 -11.52 11.94 -8.37
N MET A 274 -12.55 11.13 -8.27
CA MET A 274 -13.74 11.27 -9.09
C MET A 274 -14.69 12.25 -8.38
N PRO A 275 -15.02 13.40 -8.98
CA PRO A 275 -15.88 14.39 -8.32
C PRO A 275 -17.22 13.80 -7.89
N CYS A 276 -17.68 14.19 -6.69
CA CYS A 276 -19.01 13.86 -6.19
C CYS A 276 -20.10 14.61 -6.96
N SER A 277 -19.84 15.85 -7.34
CA SER A 277 -20.75 16.66 -8.12
C SER A 277 -20.72 16.28 -9.60
N PRO A 278 -21.87 16.35 -10.30
CA PRO A 278 -21.87 16.13 -11.76
C PRO A 278 -20.96 17.12 -12.47
N ILE A 279 -20.17 16.61 -13.41
CA ILE A 279 -19.28 17.41 -14.26
C ILE A 279 -19.90 17.57 -15.65
N ASP A 280 -19.73 18.75 -16.24
CA ASP A 280 -20.20 19.05 -17.60
C ASP A 280 -19.58 18.09 -18.62
N ASP A 281 -20.39 17.49 -19.47
CA ASP A 281 -19.94 16.51 -20.47
C ASP A 281 -18.85 17.07 -21.40
N ALA A 282 -18.91 18.37 -21.73
CA ALA A 282 -17.87 19.01 -22.53
C ALA A 282 -16.50 19.05 -21.82
N LEU A 283 -16.47 19.19 -20.52
CA LEU A 283 -15.24 19.16 -19.71
C LEU A 283 -14.69 17.74 -19.59
N LEU A 284 -15.55 16.74 -19.43
CA LEU A 284 -15.13 15.32 -19.46
C LEU A 284 -14.51 14.95 -20.81
N GLN A 285 -15.15 15.38 -21.92
CA GLN A 285 -14.59 15.17 -23.27
C GLN A 285 -13.25 15.87 -23.46
N GLN A 286 -13.12 17.12 -22.99
CA GLN A 286 -11.86 17.87 -23.07
C GLN A 286 -10.75 17.17 -22.26
N ALA A 287 -11.02 16.72 -21.04
CA ALA A 287 -10.06 15.98 -20.22
C ALA A 287 -9.56 14.72 -20.93
N VAL A 288 -10.46 13.94 -21.54
CA VAL A 288 -10.08 12.75 -22.30
C VAL A 288 -9.26 13.11 -23.54
N GLN A 289 -9.64 14.14 -24.29
CA GLN A 289 -8.88 14.59 -25.48
C GLN A 289 -7.45 15.06 -25.12
N GLN A 290 -7.25 15.58 -23.93
CA GLN A 290 -5.94 15.98 -23.40
C GLN A 290 -5.13 14.80 -22.86
N GLY A 291 -5.67 13.59 -22.79
CA GLY A 291 -4.97 12.42 -22.26
C GLY A 291 -4.82 12.40 -20.74
N VAL A 292 -5.73 13.07 -20.02
CA VAL A 292 -5.66 13.17 -18.56
C VAL A 292 -5.74 11.79 -17.91
N THR A 293 -4.92 11.57 -16.89
CA THR A 293 -4.97 10.40 -16.01
C THR A 293 -5.94 10.67 -14.84
N PHE A 294 -6.83 9.73 -14.57
CA PHE A 294 -7.81 9.81 -13.49
C PHE A 294 -7.43 8.82 -12.38
N VAL A 295 -7.08 9.34 -11.19
CA VAL A 295 -6.87 8.52 -9.99
C VAL A 295 -8.22 8.34 -9.30
N THR A 296 -8.61 7.10 -9.06
CA THR A 296 -10.01 6.77 -8.79
C THR A 296 -10.48 7.18 -7.40
N THR A 297 -9.93 6.67 -6.32
CA THR A 297 -10.33 6.91 -4.91
C THR A 297 -11.86 6.88 -4.68
N ILE A 298 -12.55 5.96 -5.37
CA ILE A 298 -14.02 5.91 -5.42
C ILE A 298 -14.58 5.46 -4.07
N ASP A 299 -13.97 4.45 -3.47
CA ASP A 299 -14.40 3.88 -2.19
C ASP A 299 -14.38 4.93 -1.07
N THR A 300 -13.29 5.69 -0.97
CA THR A 300 -13.16 6.79 0.01
C THR A 300 -14.27 7.84 -0.16
N LEU A 301 -14.64 8.14 -1.40
CA LEU A 301 -15.66 9.13 -1.74
C LEU A 301 -17.09 8.57 -1.73
N ALA A 302 -17.27 7.27 -1.55
CA ALA A 302 -18.59 6.65 -1.41
C ALA A 302 -19.39 7.21 -0.24
N SER A 303 -18.73 7.90 0.72
CA SER A 303 -19.37 8.67 1.78
C SER A 303 -20.03 9.98 1.35
N CYS A 304 -19.84 10.44 0.11
CA CYS A 304 -20.58 11.58 -0.43
C CYS A 304 -22.08 11.35 -0.32
N VAL A 305 -22.79 12.28 0.35
CA VAL A 305 -24.21 12.12 0.69
C VAL A 305 -25.17 12.64 -0.38
N ASN A 306 -26.41 12.21 -0.31
CA ASN A 306 -27.50 12.55 -1.21
C ASN A 306 -27.22 12.14 -2.66
N ASP A 307 -27.65 12.94 -3.60
CA ASP A 307 -27.47 12.70 -5.04
C ASP A 307 -26.02 12.76 -5.49
N LYS A 308 -25.14 13.30 -4.66
CA LYS A 308 -23.74 13.54 -4.98
C LYS A 308 -22.89 12.24 -5.03
N GLY A 309 -23.22 11.25 -4.21
CA GLY A 309 -22.58 9.92 -4.32
C GLY A 309 -22.81 9.29 -5.69
N MET A 310 -23.96 9.54 -6.32
CA MET A 310 -24.23 9.10 -7.68
C MET A 310 -23.41 9.87 -8.73
N GLY A 311 -22.92 11.07 -8.41
CA GLY A 311 -22.06 11.84 -9.29
C GLY A 311 -20.74 11.14 -9.60
N ILE A 312 -20.12 10.51 -8.60
CA ILE A 312 -18.89 9.70 -8.78
C ILE A 312 -19.12 8.62 -9.82
N HIS A 313 -20.18 7.82 -9.64
CA HIS A 313 -20.53 6.75 -10.56
C HIS A 313 -20.86 7.28 -11.95
N SER A 314 -21.66 8.34 -12.06
CA SER A 314 -22.04 8.96 -13.32
C SER A 314 -20.83 9.53 -14.06
N ASN A 315 -19.96 10.27 -13.37
CA ASN A 315 -18.77 10.86 -13.98
C ASN A 315 -17.80 9.75 -14.46
N THR A 316 -17.55 8.72 -13.63
CA THR A 316 -16.68 7.60 -13.97
C THR A 316 -17.24 6.84 -15.18
N PHE A 317 -18.52 6.53 -15.19
CA PHE A 317 -19.16 5.81 -16.31
C PHE A 317 -19.12 6.63 -17.61
N LYS A 318 -19.42 7.93 -17.56
CA LYS A 318 -19.29 8.81 -18.73
C LYS A 318 -17.85 8.87 -19.25
N LEU A 319 -16.87 9.03 -18.36
CA LEU A 319 -15.46 9.01 -18.74
C LEU A 319 -15.07 7.69 -19.40
N THR A 320 -15.54 6.55 -18.88
CA THR A 320 -15.32 5.23 -19.47
C THR A 320 -15.81 5.18 -20.92
N GLN A 321 -17.02 5.65 -21.16
CA GLN A 321 -17.59 5.70 -22.52
C GLN A 321 -16.79 6.63 -23.45
N ILE A 322 -16.39 7.80 -22.96
CA ILE A 322 -15.61 8.77 -23.75
C ILE A 322 -14.21 8.21 -24.05
N ILE A 323 -13.54 7.57 -23.07
CA ILE A 323 -12.24 6.93 -23.28
C ILE A 323 -12.35 5.80 -24.31
N ALA A 324 -13.38 4.95 -24.22
CA ALA A 324 -13.61 3.88 -25.18
C ALA A 324 -13.82 4.40 -26.61
N GLN A 325 -14.43 5.57 -26.77
CA GLN A 325 -14.60 6.24 -28.08
C GLN A 325 -13.32 6.94 -28.56
N ASN A 326 -12.34 7.16 -27.67
CA ASN A 326 -11.08 7.85 -27.95
C ASN A 326 -9.87 7.03 -27.50
N PRO A 327 -9.65 5.80 -28.01
CA PRO A 327 -8.64 4.87 -27.50
C PRO A 327 -7.20 5.37 -27.64
N ASN A 328 -6.95 6.33 -28.51
CA ASN A 328 -5.64 6.93 -28.77
C ASN A 328 -5.42 8.24 -27.99
N SER A 329 -6.33 8.65 -27.14
CA SER A 329 -6.20 9.90 -26.36
C SER A 329 -5.09 9.85 -25.31
N GLY A 330 -4.75 8.65 -24.82
CA GLY A 330 -3.86 8.45 -23.70
C GLY A 330 -4.53 8.56 -22.32
N ALA A 331 -5.79 9.01 -22.28
CA ALA A 331 -6.57 9.07 -21.05
C ALA A 331 -6.78 7.68 -20.45
N LYS A 332 -6.68 7.59 -19.13
CA LYS A 332 -6.75 6.31 -18.43
C LYS A 332 -7.16 6.48 -16.96
N PHE A 333 -7.75 5.44 -16.41
CA PHE A 333 -7.90 5.30 -14.97
C PHE A 333 -6.68 4.59 -14.39
N ILE A 334 -6.29 5.00 -13.19
CA ILE A 334 -5.31 4.30 -12.35
C ILE A 334 -5.84 4.18 -10.94
N TYR A 335 -5.38 3.13 -10.26
CA TYR A 335 -5.74 2.85 -8.88
C TYR A 335 -5.12 3.87 -7.92
N GLY A 336 -5.92 4.34 -6.99
CA GLY A 336 -5.55 5.05 -5.79
C GLY A 336 -6.68 4.93 -4.77
N SER A 337 -6.35 4.76 -3.50
CA SER A 337 -7.33 4.49 -2.46
C SER A 337 -7.40 5.53 -1.36
N GLU A 338 -6.52 6.55 -1.36
CA GLU A 338 -6.46 7.59 -0.33
C GLU A 338 -5.89 7.07 1.01
N ILE A 339 -4.88 6.21 1.00
CA ILE A 339 -4.23 5.74 2.23
C ILE A 339 -3.80 6.94 3.10
N GLY A 340 -4.18 6.91 4.37
CA GLY A 340 -4.01 7.99 5.34
C GLY A 340 -5.34 8.57 5.81
N HIS A 341 -6.44 8.29 5.13
CA HIS A 341 -7.78 8.59 5.59
C HIS A 341 -8.26 7.55 6.61
N ASP A 342 -9.06 7.97 7.60
CA ASP A 342 -9.46 7.14 8.76
C ASP A 342 -10.14 5.82 8.39
N ASN A 343 -10.86 5.78 7.27
CA ASN A 343 -11.62 4.60 6.83
C ASN A 343 -10.95 3.81 5.70
N VAL A 344 -9.73 4.19 5.31
CA VAL A 344 -9.00 3.53 4.23
C VAL A 344 -8.01 2.53 4.81
N PRO A 345 -8.04 1.26 4.39
CA PRO A 345 -7.07 0.27 4.85
C PRO A 345 -5.66 0.64 4.40
N TRP A 346 -4.67 0.38 5.26
CA TRP A 346 -3.25 0.50 4.89
C TRP A 346 -2.79 -0.75 4.13
N ALA A 347 -3.50 -1.05 3.07
CA ALA A 347 -3.40 -2.29 2.31
C ALA A 347 -3.87 -2.07 0.88
N ILE A 348 -3.77 -3.08 0.03
CA ILE A 348 -4.53 -3.10 -1.22
C ILE A 348 -6.02 -3.03 -0.88
N ASN A 349 -6.70 -2.02 -1.39
CA ASN A 349 -8.14 -1.85 -1.15
C ASN A 349 -8.92 -2.65 -2.21
N GLY A 350 -9.42 -3.82 -1.80
CA GLY A 350 -10.19 -4.71 -2.67
C GLY A 350 -11.53 -4.12 -3.08
N GLU A 351 -12.14 -3.24 -2.26
CA GLU A 351 -13.38 -2.55 -2.61
C GLU A 351 -13.14 -1.51 -3.70
N GLU A 352 -12.05 -0.74 -3.63
CA GLU A 352 -11.66 0.18 -4.71
C GLU A 352 -11.49 -0.56 -6.04
N LEU A 353 -10.78 -1.71 -6.04
CA LEU A 353 -10.63 -2.54 -7.24
C LEU A 353 -11.98 -3.05 -7.77
N HIS A 354 -12.89 -3.41 -6.87
CA HIS A 354 -14.23 -3.87 -7.22
C HIS A 354 -15.07 -2.75 -7.85
N LEU A 355 -15.05 -1.56 -7.26
CA LEU A 355 -15.73 -0.38 -7.79
C LEU A 355 -15.14 0.05 -9.14
N MET A 356 -13.83 0.03 -9.28
CA MET A 356 -13.18 0.25 -10.58
C MET A 356 -13.69 -0.74 -11.63
N LEU A 357 -13.73 -2.05 -11.31
CA LEU A 357 -14.22 -3.05 -12.25
C LEU A 357 -15.64 -2.73 -12.71
N HIS A 358 -16.55 -2.42 -11.80
CA HIS A 358 -17.93 -2.13 -12.14
C HIS A 358 -18.15 -0.81 -12.91
N LEU A 359 -17.33 0.19 -12.67
CA LEU A 359 -17.52 1.53 -13.23
C LEU A 359 -16.71 1.79 -14.50
N THR A 360 -15.65 1.00 -14.75
CA THR A 360 -14.77 1.20 -15.91
C THR A 360 -14.88 0.11 -16.98
N SER A 361 -15.79 -0.87 -16.83
CA SER A 361 -15.97 -1.99 -17.78
C SER A 361 -17.04 -1.74 -18.86
N GLY A 362 -17.71 -0.60 -18.85
CA GLY A 362 -18.78 -0.33 -19.81
C GLY A 362 -20.05 -1.16 -19.54
N ASP A 363 -20.64 -1.75 -20.62
CA ASP A 363 -21.97 -2.39 -20.53
C ASP A 363 -21.93 -3.83 -20.00
N SER A 364 -20.78 -4.48 -20.03
CA SER A 364 -20.60 -5.85 -19.54
C SER A 364 -19.19 -6.06 -19.02
N ILE A 365 -19.07 -6.82 -17.95
CA ILE A 365 -17.76 -7.16 -17.35
C ILE A 365 -17.26 -8.46 -17.99
N ASP A 366 -16.04 -8.43 -18.50
CA ASP A 366 -15.35 -9.61 -18.99
C ASP A 366 -13.94 -9.75 -18.33
N PHE A 367 -13.21 -10.79 -18.73
CA PHE A 367 -11.90 -11.06 -18.18
C PHE A 367 -10.87 -9.99 -18.54
N THR A 368 -11.04 -9.30 -19.67
CA THR A 368 -10.18 -8.19 -20.08
C THR A 368 -10.31 -7.01 -19.12
N ASP A 369 -11.50 -6.77 -18.59
CA ASP A 369 -11.75 -5.70 -17.62
C ASP A 369 -11.04 -5.99 -16.29
N VAL A 370 -11.09 -7.25 -15.83
CA VAL A 370 -10.33 -7.67 -14.64
C VAL A 370 -8.83 -7.38 -14.83
N ILE A 371 -8.28 -7.75 -15.99
CA ILE A 371 -6.88 -7.48 -16.34
C ILE A 371 -6.61 -5.97 -16.41
N ASN A 372 -7.52 -5.18 -16.94
CA ASN A 372 -7.37 -3.72 -17.03
C ASN A 372 -7.33 -3.04 -15.65
N VAL A 373 -8.12 -3.53 -14.69
CA VAL A 373 -8.10 -3.05 -13.30
C VAL A 373 -6.76 -3.39 -12.63
N LEU A 374 -6.26 -4.62 -12.80
CA LEU A 374 -4.95 -4.99 -12.26
C LEU A 374 -3.80 -4.18 -12.88
N LYS A 375 -3.87 -3.93 -14.21
CA LYS A 375 -2.91 -3.01 -14.87
C LYS A 375 -2.98 -1.59 -14.33
N ALA A 376 -4.18 -1.10 -13.98
CA ALA A 376 -4.35 0.23 -13.42
C ALA A 376 -3.67 0.37 -12.05
N ALA A 377 -3.57 -0.72 -11.27
CA ALA A 377 -2.90 -0.77 -9.97
C ALA A 377 -1.42 -1.17 -10.06
N THR A 378 -0.92 -1.54 -11.23
CA THR A 378 0.45 -2.02 -11.45
C THR A 378 1.14 -1.27 -12.59
N SER A 379 1.18 -1.82 -13.80
CA SER A 379 1.97 -1.29 -14.92
C SER A 379 1.55 0.11 -15.37
N LYS A 380 0.25 0.41 -15.49
CA LYS A 380 -0.22 1.76 -15.87
C LYS A 380 0.09 2.81 -14.80
N ALA A 381 0.00 2.43 -13.53
CA ALA A 381 0.41 3.31 -12.44
C ALA A 381 1.93 3.53 -12.43
N GLY A 382 2.72 2.47 -12.64
CA GLY A 382 4.18 2.51 -12.67
C GLY A 382 4.74 3.33 -13.83
N GLU A 383 4.18 3.19 -15.03
CA GLU A 383 4.58 3.91 -16.24
C GLU A 383 4.67 5.43 -16.00
N ARG A 384 3.70 5.99 -15.27
CA ARG A 384 3.64 7.44 -15.01
C ARG A 384 4.62 7.95 -13.96
N LEU A 385 5.17 7.08 -13.12
CA LEU A 385 6.03 7.47 -12.01
C LEU A 385 7.50 7.67 -12.40
N GLY A 386 7.86 7.34 -13.64
CA GLY A 386 9.20 7.56 -14.17
C GLY A 386 10.26 6.59 -13.64
N VAL A 387 9.87 5.50 -13.00
CA VAL A 387 10.75 4.40 -12.57
C VAL A 387 10.65 3.29 -13.61
N PRO A 388 11.73 2.99 -14.36
CA PRO A 388 11.67 2.01 -15.45
C PRO A 388 11.22 0.62 -14.95
N GLY A 389 10.24 0.03 -15.64
CA GLY A 389 9.71 -1.30 -15.35
C GLY A 389 8.85 -1.42 -14.07
N LEU A 390 8.64 -0.34 -13.33
CA LEU A 390 7.84 -0.36 -12.12
C LEU A 390 6.42 -0.88 -12.39
N GLY A 391 5.93 -1.77 -11.54
CA GLY A 391 4.61 -2.39 -11.69
C GLY A 391 4.54 -3.47 -12.76
N THR A 392 5.68 -3.97 -13.25
CA THR A 392 5.77 -5.10 -14.19
C THR A 392 6.70 -6.19 -13.69
N LEU A 393 6.48 -7.42 -14.17
CA LEU A 393 7.43 -8.52 -14.02
C LEU A 393 8.19 -8.68 -15.35
N ALA A 394 9.04 -7.72 -15.68
CA ALA A 394 9.81 -7.72 -16.92
C ALA A 394 11.32 -7.77 -16.60
N PRO A 395 12.16 -8.25 -17.52
CA PRO A 395 13.61 -8.18 -17.36
C PRO A 395 14.07 -6.74 -17.02
N ASP A 396 14.99 -6.63 -16.09
CA ASP A 396 15.52 -5.37 -15.51
C ASP A 396 14.52 -4.54 -14.65
N ALA A 397 13.27 -4.94 -14.56
CA ALA A 397 12.32 -4.31 -13.65
C ALA A 397 12.73 -4.51 -12.17
N PRO A 398 12.35 -3.59 -11.27
CA PRO A 398 12.48 -3.81 -9.84
C PRO A 398 11.79 -5.11 -9.41
N ALA A 399 12.45 -5.92 -8.59
CA ALA A 399 11.86 -7.15 -8.08
C ALA A 399 10.88 -6.84 -6.93
N ASP A 400 9.81 -6.12 -7.27
CA ASP A 400 8.68 -5.79 -6.40
C ASP A 400 7.54 -6.73 -6.77
N ILE A 401 7.27 -7.72 -5.92
CA ILE A 401 6.41 -8.88 -6.24
C ILE A 401 5.49 -9.18 -5.08
N ILE A 402 4.25 -9.54 -5.39
CA ILE A 402 3.34 -10.17 -4.44
C ILE A 402 2.91 -11.54 -4.95
N ALA A 403 2.50 -12.42 -4.04
CA ALA A 403 1.77 -13.61 -4.39
C ALA A 403 0.65 -13.88 -3.38
N VAL A 404 -0.45 -14.40 -3.90
CA VAL A 404 -1.61 -14.80 -3.10
C VAL A 404 -1.98 -16.24 -3.42
N ARG A 405 -2.43 -17.00 -2.40
CA ARG A 405 -3.02 -18.33 -2.62
C ARG A 405 -4.31 -18.22 -3.40
N GLY A 406 -4.52 -19.13 -4.34
CA GLY A 406 -5.68 -19.15 -5.23
C GLY A 406 -5.57 -18.18 -6.40
N ASN A 407 -6.74 -17.79 -6.94
CA ASN A 407 -6.85 -16.98 -8.15
C ASN A 407 -7.49 -15.61 -7.85
N PRO A 408 -6.71 -14.54 -7.69
CA PRO A 408 -7.24 -13.21 -7.43
C PRO A 408 -7.96 -12.59 -8.63
N LEU A 409 -7.79 -13.13 -9.84
CA LEU A 409 -8.52 -12.69 -11.02
C LEU A 409 -10.01 -13.07 -10.98
N GLU A 410 -10.36 -14.06 -10.16
CA GLU A 410 -11.74 -14.42 -9.87
C GLU A 410 -12.28 -13.70 -8.62
N ARG A 411 -11.37 -13.22 -7.74
CA ARG A 411 -11.74 -12.64 -6.46
C ARG A 411 -10.69 -11.67 -5.93
N PHE A 412 -10.85 -10.37 -6.20
CA PHE A 412 -9.93 -9.31 -5.77
C PHE A 412 -9.65 -9.27 -4.27
N LYS A 413 -10.60 -9.70 -3.44
CA LYS A 413 -10.43 -9.73 -1.99
C LYS A 413 -9.22 -10.57 -1.52
N LEU A 414 -8.74 -11.50 -2.33
CA LEU A 414 -7.52 -12.25 -2.01
C LEU A 414 -6.27 -11.36 -2.02
N LEU A 415 -6.30 -10.23 -2.71
CA LEU A 415 -5.19 -9.28 -2.81
C LEU A 415 -4.98 -8.46 -1.54
N GLU A 416 -5.99 -8.31 -0.69
CA GLU A 416 -5.91 -7.51 0.54
C GLU A 416 -4.89 -8.06 1.55
N TYR A 417 -4.62 -9.36 1.48
CA TYR A 417 -3.73 -10.07 2.41
C TYR A 417 -2.77 -10.99 1.66
N PRO A 418 -1.76 -10.46 0.98
CA PRO A 418 -0.79 -11.27 0.25
C PRO A 418 -0.10 -12.30 1.15
N ASP A 419 0.19 -13.47 0.58
CA ASP A 419 0.91 -14.53 1.27
C ASP A 419 2.42 -14.43 1.04
N LEU A 420 2.85 -13.70 0.01
CA LEU A 420 4.24 -13.34 -0.24
C LEU A 420 4.30 -11.86 -0.63
N VAL A 421 5.25 -11.12 -0.06
CA VAL A 421 5.60 -9.77 -0.48
C VAL A 421 7.12 -9.69 -0.61
N ILE A 422 7.58 -9.21 -1.75
CA ILE A 422 8.99 -8.95 -2.04
C ILE A 422 9.13 -7.50 -2.48
N SER A 423 10.08 -6.78 -1.87
CA SER A 423 10.44 -5.41 -2.24
C SER A 423 11.92 -5.36 -2.61
N GLY A 424 12.22 -5.00 -3.88
CA GLY A 424 13.58 -4.96 -4.39
C GLY A 424 14.34 -6.27 -4.15
N GLY A 425 13.70 -7.40 -4.42
CA GLY A 425 14.28 -8.74 -4.28
C GLY A 425 14.38 -9.26 -2.83
N ARG A 426 14.02 -8.45 -1.83
CA ARG A 426 14.01 -8.88 -0.42
C ARG A 426 12.63 -9.34 -0.02
N VAL A 427 12.56 -10.53 0.58
CA VAL A 427 11.32 -11.09 1.12
C VAL A 427 10.92 -10.33 2.38
N ILE A 428 9.71 -9.78 2.38
CA ILE A 428 9.10 -9.04 3.49
C ILE A 428 8.11 -9.93 4.23
N VAL A 429 7.22 -10.58 3.47
CA VAL A 429 6.24 -11.55 3.96
C VAL A 429 6.42 -12.84 3.19
N ASN A 430 6.44 -13.99 3.88
CA ASN A 430 6.41 -15.31 3.25
C ASN A 430 5.62 -16.28 4.11
N LYS A 431 4.38 -16.51 3.76
CA LYS A 431 3.46 -17.47 4.42
C LYS A 431 3.45 -18.84 3.72
N PHE A 432 4.22 -19.01 2.64
CA PHE A 432 4.30 -20.26 1.88
C PHE A 432 5.32 -21.25 2.43
N THR A 433 6.42 -20.73 2.95
CA THR A 433 7.46 -21.58 3.54
C THR A 433 7.14 -21.79 5.02
N PRO A 434 6.77 -22.99 5.45
CA PRO A 434 6.66 -23.26 6.89
C PRO A 434 8.02 -23.01 7.53
N HIS A 435 8.05 -22.43 8.71
CA HIS A 435 9.27 -22.42 9.51
C HIS A 435 9.75 -23.87 9.67
N ALA A 436 10.99 -24.15 9.30
CA ALA A 436 11.56 -25.50 9.34
C ALA A 436 11.43 -26.13 10.74
N ASP A 437 11.42 -25.30 11.78
CA ASP A 437 11.43 -25.71 13.18
C ASP A 437 10.04 -25.78 13.83
N THR A 438 8.93 -25.45 13.14
CA THR A 438 7.60 -25.45 13.76
C THR A 438 7.19 -26.80 14.30
N GLY A 439 7.49 -27.89 13.58
CA GLY A 439 7.19 -29.25 14.01
C GLY A 439 7.94 -29.63 15.29
N CYS A 440 9.20 -29.28 15.39
CA CYS A 440 10.04 -29.53 16.54
C CYS A 440 9.57 -28.74 17.78
N LEU A 441 9.29 -27.43 17.61
CA LEU A 441 8.75 -26.60 18.69
C LEU A 441 7.44 -27.16 19.24
N PHE A 442 6.53 -27.55 18.36
CA PHE A 442 5.24 -28.10 18.78
C PHE A 442 5.39 -29.42 19.51
N THR A 443 6.21 -30.33 19.00
CA THR A 443 6.50 -31.62 19.66
C THR A 443 7.13 -31.42 21.04
N TRP A 444 8.07 -30.47 21.14
CA TRP A 444 8.68 -30.13 22.42
C TRP A 444 7.67 -29.56 23.41
N ALA A 445 6.81 -28.63 22.97
CA ALA A 445 5.78 -28.03 23.81
C ALA A 445 4.76 -29.05 24.29
N GLU A 446 4.32 -29.95 23.41
CA GLU A 446 3.39 -31.04 23.72
C GLU A 446 3.99 -32.05 24.73
N THR A 447 5.30 -32.31 24.61
CA THR A 447 6.00 -33.23 25.53
C THR A 447 6.23 -32.61 26.92
N ASN A 448 6.61 -31.34 26.98
CA ASN A 448 7.00 -30.69 28.22
C ASN A 448 5.83 -29.98 28.95
N TYR A 449 4.77 -29.66 28.23
CA TYR A 449 3.59 -28.96 28.76
C TYR A 449 2.28 -29.59 28.25
N PRO A 450 2.05 -30.92 28.46
CA PRO A 450 0.91 -31.62 27.87
C PRO A 450 -0.44 -31.09 28.35
N ASP A 451 -0.52 -30.54 29.56
CA ASP A 451 -1.74 -29.94 30.11
C ASP A 451 -2.13 -28.63 29.39
N LEU A 452 -1.17 -27.94 28.81
CA LEU A 452 -1.38 -26.70 28.08
C LEU A 452 -1.49 -26.94 26.57
N PHE A 453 -0.69 -27.86 26.06
CA PHE A 453 -0.60 -28.20 24.64
C PHE A 453 -0.90 -29.70 24.41
N PRO A 454 -2.14 -30.17 24.71
CA PRO A 454 -2.52 -31.55 24.46
C PRO A 454 -2.61 -31.81 22.96
N PRO A 455 -1.86 -32.82 22.42
CA PRO A 455 -1.80 -33.03 20.97
C PRO A 455 -3.10 -33.53 20.34
N SER A 456 -3.99 -34.13 21.15
CA SER A 456 -5.27 -34.67 20.68
C SER A 456 -6.18 -33.57 20.12
N GLY A 457 -6.55 -33.68 18.83
CA GLY A 457 -7.41 -32.74 18.14
C GLY A 457 -6.70 -31.43 17.77
N SER A 458 -5.40 -31.28 18.03
CA SER A 458 -4.64 -30.11 17.59
C SER A 458 -4.45 -30.13 16.07
N PHE A 459 -4.33 -28.94 15.47
CA PHE A 459 -4.04 -28.80 14.05
C PHE A 459 -3.15 -27.60 13.80
N THR A 460 -2.28 -27.72 12.79
CA THR A 460 -1.38 -26.66 12.36
C THR A 460 -2.03 -25.85 11.24
N LYS A 461 -1.86 -24.52 11.31
CA LYS A 461 -2.36 -23.58 10.33
C LYS A 461 -1.34 -22.46 10.13
N VAL A 462 -1.35 -21.87 8.95
CA VAL A 462 -0.70 -20.59 8.70
C VAL A 462 -1.80 -19.55 8.60
N TRP A 463 -1.69 -18.51 9.37
CA TRP A 463 -2.59 -17.36 9.33
C TRP A 463 -1.79 -16.09 9.52
N ASP A 464 -1.86 -15.23 8.52
CA ASP A 464 -1.02 -14.04 8.45
C ASP A 464 0.47 -14.41 8.52
N GLU A 465 1.29 -13.69 9.25
CA GLU A 465 2.70 -14.00 9.50
C GLU A 465 2.95 -15.20 10.41
N TYR A 466 1.90 -15.79 11.01
CA TYR A 466 2.06 -16.85 12.01
C TYR A 466 1.88 -18.26 11.43
N SER A 467 2.90 -19.09 11.56
CA SER A 467 2.77 -20.56 11.50
C SER A 467 2.45 -21.07 12.90
N TYR A 468 1.21 -21.49 13.16
CA TYR A 468 0.78 -21.86 14.51
C TYR A 468 0.07 -23.20 14.57
N ARG A 469 0.10 -23.80 15.77
CA ARG A 469 -0.73 -24.94 16.15
C ARG A 469 -1.77 -24.50 17.18
N PHE A 470 -3.02 -24.81 16.89
CA PHE A 470 -4.16 -24.59 17.79
C PHE A 470 -4.49 -25.85 18.58
N TYR A 471 -4.71 -25.70 19.86
CA TYR A 471 -5.05 -26.75 20.81
C TYR A 471 -6.48 -26.55 21.34
N PRO A 472 -7.49 -27.21 20.71
CA PRO A 472 -8.90 -26.96 21.06
C PRO A 472 -9.26 -27.21 22.52
N ALA A 473 -8.67 -28.24 23.12
CA ALA A 473 -8.98 -28.64 24.52
C ALA A 473 -8.61 -27.55 25.55
N THR A 474 -7.63 -26.72 25.24
CA THR A 474 -7.15 -25.64 26.13
C THR A 474 -7.40 -24.24 25.57
N ASN A 475 -7.94 -24.15 24.36
CA ASN A 475 -8.08 -22.92 23.61
C ASN A 475 -6.73 -22.14 23.54
N ALA A 476 -5.63 -22.87 23.36
CA ALA A 476 -4.29 -22.31 23.27
C ALA A 476 -3.77 -22.31 21.82
N TYR A 477 -2.93 -21.35 21.53
CA TYR A 477 -2.21 -21.22 20.27
C TYR A 477 -0.71 -21.08 20.58
N LEU A 478 0.11 -21.81 19.86
CA LEU A 478 1.57 -21.66 19.86
C LEU A 478 2.02 -21.50 18.43
N GLY A 479 2.82 -20.48 18.12
CA GLY A 479 3.22 -20.20 16.75
C GLY A 479 4.54 -19.47 16.65
N ILE A 480 5.06 -19.37 15.43
CA ILE A 480 6.24 -18.61 15.05
C ILE A 480 5.83 -17.58 14.01
N SER A 481 6.25 -16.34 14.20
CA SER A 481 6.07 -15.28 13.21
C SER A 481 7.20 -15.33 12.17
N SER A 482 6.83 -15.22 10.89
CA SER A 482 7.79 -15.10 9.80
C SER A 482 8.40 -13.70 9.66
N LEU A 483 7.86 -12.70 10.37
CA LEU A 483 8.35 -11.33 10.31
C LEU A 483 9.57 -11.10 11.21
N ASP A 484 9.54 -11.66 12.42
CA ASP A 484 10.57 -11.40 13.43
C ASP A 484 11.24 -12.66 13.98
N ASP A 485 10.86 -13.83 13.46
CA ASP A 485 11.35 -15.15 13.90
C ASP A 485 11.17 -15.38 15.41
N HIS A 486 10.12 -14.80 15.99
CA HIS A 486 9.77 -14.97 17.39
C HIS A 486 8.66 -16.00 17.59
N VAL A 487 8.74 -16.68 18.72
CA VAL A 487 7.68 -17.59 19.19
C VAL A 487 6.61 -16.77 19.91
N TYR A 488 5.35 -17.04 19.56
CA TYR A 488 4.18 -16.40 20.13
C TYR A 488 3.27 -17.43 20.79
N PHE A 489 2.72 -17.05 21.91
CA PHE A 489 1.74 -17.83 22.65
C PHE A 489 0.47 -17.02 22.88
N LYS A 490 -0.69 -17.66 22.68
CA LYS A 490 -1.99 -17.13 23.06
C LYS A 490 -2.76 -18.15 23.85
N GLY A 491 -3.05 -17.89 25.11
CA GLY A 491 -3.84 -18.76 25.99
C GLY A 491 -5.33 -18.47 25.93
N ALA A 492 -6.09 -19.14 26.80
CA ALA A 492 -7.53 -18.97 26.90
C ALA A 492 -7.99 -17.56 27.31
N ASP A 493 -7.11 -16.74 27.83
CA ASP A 493 -7.35 -15.31 28.11
C ASP A 493 -7.38 -14.43 26.84
N GLY A 494 -7.07 -15.01 25.69
CA GLY A 494 -7.08 -14.36 24.41
C GLY A 494 -5.93 -13.38 24.14
N LYS A 495 -4.97 -13.24 25.07
CA LYS A 495 -3.84 -12.33 24.90
C LYS A 495 -2.70 -13.00 24.17
N LEU A 496 -2.26 -12.37 23.06
CA LEU A 496 -1.08 -12.76 22.35
C LEU A 496 0.16 -12.27 23.10
N GLN A 497 1.14 -13.16 23.30
CA GLN A 497 2.37 -12.89 24.03
C GLN A 497 3.55 -13.29 23.16
N ASN A 498 4.48 -12.37 22.93
CA ASN A 498 5.78 -12.67 22.37
C ASN A 498 6.65 -13.31 23.46
N VAL A 499 7.12 -14.53 23.22
CA VAL A 499 7.93 -15.30 24.19
C VAL A 499 9.39 -15.43 23.80
N GLY A 500 9.81 -14.63 22.83
CA GLY A 500 11.21 -14.44 22.42
C GLY A 500 11.58 -15.14 21.09
N PRO A 501 12.79 -14.90 20.60
CA PRO A 501 13.22 -15.38 19.30
C PRO A 501 13.30 -16.91 19.24
N MET A 502 13.02 -17.49 18.08
CA MET A 502 13.03 -18.94 17.83
C MET A 502 14.38 -19.57 18.13
N SER A 503 15.48 -18.85 17.92
CA SER A 503 16.83 -19.30 18.25
C SER A 503 17.00 -19.73 19.72
N ASN A 504 16.28 -19.06 20.64
CA ASN A 504 16.29 -19.44 22.07
C ASN A 504 15.50 -20.74 22.33
N TRP A 505 14.55 -21.07 21.46
CA TRP A 505 13.67 -22.23 21.59
C TRP A 505 14.23 -23.43 20.86
N SER A 506 14.86 -23.25 19.70
CA SER A 506 15.49 -24.33 18.92
C SER A 506 16.54 -25.06 19.75
N THR A 507 17.37 -24.34 20.49
CA THR A 507 18.36 -24.95 21.40
C THR A 507 17.68 -25.76 22.52
N LYS A 508 16.60 -25.25 23.14
CA LYS A 508 15.89 -25.94 24.22
C LYS A 508 15.10 -27.16 23.72
N ALA A 509 14.50 -27.04 22.55
CA ALA A 509 13.70 -28.09 21.94
C ALA A 509 14.55 -29.15 21.21
N GLY A 510 15.85 -28.93 21.05
CA GLY A 510 16.72 -29.79 20.25
C GLY A 510 16.39 -29.75 18.76
N CYS A 511 15.82 -28.63 18.27
CA CYS A 511 15.58 -28.39 16.87
C CYS A 511 16.91 -27.99 16.21
N GLN A 512 17.30 -28.68 15.12
CA GLN A 512 18.51 -28.39 14.32
C GLN A 512 18.15 -27.58 13.08
#